data_015c9b7511996946b54db3e590c0a3b3
#
_entry.id   015c9b7511996946b54db3e590c0a3b3
#
_cell.length_a   1.000
_cell.length_b   1.000
_cell.length_c   1.000
_cell.angle_alpha   90.00
_cell.angle_beta   90.00
_cell.angle_gamma   90.00
#
_symmetry.space_group_name_H-M   'P 1'
#
loop_
_entity.id
_entity.type
_entity.pdbx_description
1 polymer ?
#
loop_
_entity_poly.entity_id
_entity_poly.type
_entity_poly.pdbx_seq_one_letter_code
_entity_poly.pdbx_strand_id
1 'polypeptide(L)'
;GGDLFLTKEKLWPHLPELVDGMLQFYRGVLPDFITSHYADGGYAAALTFKKTGIPFSFTGHSLGAQKLDKLGTTTDNWLSMENRFKFSKRLAAERISMKYAAKIMVSTKQEMDEQYAHPLYISALDQFDKTKFEIIPPGVNENIFSQTPALTDKTLKQKLDAIFGTKGGPVILVSSRLDEKKNIIGLVQAYSEDNAL
;
A
#
# COMPACT_ATOMS: atom_id res chain seq x y z
N GLY A 1 1.87 5.13 22.72
CA GLY A 1 2.25 3.84 22.16
C GLY A 1 2.47 2.84 23.27
N GLY A 2 2.18 1.57 23.01
CA GLY A 2 2.39 0.49 23.97
C GLY A 2 3.75 -0.18 23.75
N ASP A 3 4.15 -1.04 24.68
CA ASP A 3 5.41 -1.78 24.62
C ASP A 3 5.37 -3.00 23.67
N LEU A 4 4.19 -3.28 23.11
CA LEU A 4 3.98 -4.43 22.24
C LEU A 4 3.51 -4.01 20.86
N PHE A 5 4.00 -4.73 19.84
CA PHE A 5 3.49 -4.61 18.47
C PHE A 5 2.06 -5.13 18.39
N LEU A 6 1.14 -4.27 17.97
CA LEU A 6 -0.27 -4.64 17.75
C LEU A 6 -0.51 -5.03 16.29
N THR A 7 -1.36 -6.05 16.09
CA THR A 7 -1.85 -6.36 14.75
C THR A 7 -2.75 -5.22 14.24
N LYS A 8 -2.87 -5.08 12.92
CA LYS A 8 -3.68 -4.02 12.29
C LYS A 8 -5.11 -3.99 12.81
N GLU A 9 -5.70 -5.15 13.04
CA GLU A 9 -7.06 -5.29 13.52
C GLU A 9 -7.28 -4.76 14.93
N LYS A 10 -6.21 -4.63 15.72
CA LYS A 10 -6.22 -4.11 17.09
C LYS A 10 -5.88 -2.61 17.17
N LEU A 11 -5.45 -1.98 16.09
CA LEU A 11 -5.06 -0.57 16.08
C LEU A 11 -6.26 0.40 16.11
N TRP A 12 -7.41 0.01 15.60
CA TRP A 12 -8.57 0.88 15.41
C TRP A 12 -8.99 1.69 16.63
N PRO A 13 -9.05 1.12 17.86
CA PRO A 13 -9.42 1.88 19.06
C PRO A 13 -8.41 2.95 19.45
N HIS A 14 -7.16 2.83 19.01
CA HIS A 14 -6.05 3.71 19.38
C HIS A 14 -5.84 4.87 18.39
N LEU A 15 -6.54 4.89 17.25
CA LEU A 15 -6.36 5.95 16.27
C LEU A 15 -6.78 7.33 16.77
N PRO A 16 -7.86 7.52 17.58
CA PRO A 16 -8.16 8.81 18.18
C PRO A 16 -7.05 9.30 19.12
N GLU A 17 -6.49 8.43 19.94
CA GLU A 17 -5.36 8.73 20.83
C GLU A 17 -4.10 9.14 20.04
N LEU A 18 -3.81 8.43 18.94
CA LEU A 18 -2.72 8.79 18.02
C LEU A 18 -2.91 10.23 17.50
N VAL A 19 -4.11 10.57 17.05
CA VAL A 19 -4.43 11.90 16.54
C VAL A 19 -4.24 12.97 17.63
N ASP A 20 -4.71 12.72 18.84
CA ASP A 20 -4.55 13.66 19.95
C ASP A 20 -3.08 13.84 20.32
N GLY A 21 -2.29 12.77 20.36
CA GLY A 21 -0.85 12.82 20.60
C GLY A 21 -0.10 13.57 19.48
N MET A 22 -0.49 13.38 18.22
CA MET A 22 0.08 14.10 17.10
C MET A 22 -0.20 15.60 17.18
N LEU A 23 -1.44 16.00 17.46
CA LEU A 23 -1.81 17.40 17.61
C LEU A 23 -1.10 18.05 18.79
N GLN A 24 -0.95 17.34 19.90
CA GLN A 24 -0.18 17.79 21.05
C GLN A 24 1.31 17.97 20.72
N PHE A 25 1.89 17.06 19.92
CA PHE A 25 3.28 17.15 19.48
C PHE A 25 3.55 18.44 18.70
N TYR A 26 2.67 18.80 17.79
CA TYR A 26 2.81 20.02 16.99
C TYR A 26 2.55 21.33 17.78
N ARG A 27 1.92 21.28 18.96
CA ARG A 27 1.74 22.41 19.90
C ARG A 27 1.28 23.71 19.24
N GLY A 28 0.31 23.63 18.34
CA GLY A 28 -0.26 24.80 17.67
C GLY A 28 0.46 25.27 16.40
N VAL A 29 1.60 24.71 16.06
CA VAL A 29 2.23 24.87 14.74
C VAL A 29 1.83 23.68 13.87
N LEU A 30 0.60 23.74 13.36
CA LEU A 30 0.03 22.64 12.59
C LEU A 30 0.58 22.62 11.16
N PRO A 31 0.70 21.44 10.54
CA PRO A 31 1.06 21.35 9.12
C PRO A 31 -0.06 21.90 8.23
N ASP A 32 0.29 22.40 7.07
CA ASP A 32 -0.66 22.90 6.07
C ASP A 32 -1.41 21.77 5.34
N PHE A 33 -0.82 20.57 5.32
CA PHE A 33 -1.34 19.41 4.58
C PHE A 33 -0.85 18.09 5.18
N ILE A 34 -1.65 17.03 5.04
CA ILE A 34 -1.32 15.68 5.53
C ILE A 34 -1.37 14.70 4.35
N THR A 35 -0.35 13.87 4.21
CA THR A 35 -0.41 12.68 3.35
C THR A 35 -0.77 11.46 4.18
N SER A 36 -1.75 10.68 3.73
CA SER A 36 -2.21 9.51 4.46
C SER A 36 -2.20 8.24 3.62
N HIS A 37 -1.83 7.15 4.25
CA HIS A 37 -1.63 5.87 3.59
C HIS A 37 -2.38 4.76 4.33
N TYR A 38 -2.99 3.84 3.57
CA TYR A 38 -3.83 2.76 4.08
C TYR A 38 -5.07 3.23 4.84
N ALA A 39 -5.96 2.30 5.19
CA ALA A 39 -7.22 2.58 5.85
C ALA A 39 -7.07 3.26 7.22
N ASP A 40 -6.10 2.80 8.00
CA ASP A 40 -5.78 3.32 9.34
C ASP A 40 -5.22 4.75 9.28
N GLY A 41 -4.21 4.99 8.44
CA GLY A 41 -3.67 6.32 8.21
C GLY A 41 -4.70 7.30 7.64
N GLY A 42 -5.50 6.84 6.66
CA GLY A 42 -6.59 7.62 6.09
C GLY A 42 -7.65 8.02 7.12
N TYR A 43 -8.02 7.09 7.99
CA TYR A 43 -8.98 7.38 9.05
C TYR A 43 -8.41 8.36 10.10
N ALA A 44 -7.14 8.20 10.49
CA ALA A 44 -6.46 9.14 11.36
C ALA A 44 -6.40 10.56 10.76
N ALA A 45 -6.10 10.67 9.46
CA ALA A 45 -6.11 11.94 8.75
C ALA A 45 -7.52 12.56 8.68
N ALA A 46 -8.55 11.76 8.45
CA ALA A 46 -9.93 12.23 8.46
C ALA A 46 -10.38 12.72 9.86
N LEU A 47 -9.95 12.05 10.93
CA LEU A 47 -10.17 12.52 12.29
C LEU A 47 -9.43 13.85 12.56
N THR A 48 -8.22 13.99 12.07
CA THR A 48 -7.43 15.23 12.16
C THR A 48 -8.11 16.36 11.40
N PHE A 49 -8.54 16.10 10.16
CA PHE A 49 -9.30 17.05 9.36
C PHE A 49 -10.55 17.52 10.09
N LYS A 50 -11.31 16.61 10.69
CA LYS A 50 -12.51 16.96 11.46
C LYS A 50 -12.22 17.89 12.65
N LYS A 51 -11.07 17.74 13.30
CA LYS A 51 -10.66 18.56 14.45
C LYS A 51 -10.05 19.90 14.06
N THR A 52 -9.34 19.98 12.96
CA THR A 52 -8.44 21.10 12.62
C THR A 52 -8.75 21.79 11.29
N GLY A 53 -9.46 21.12 10.40
CA GLY A 53 -9.66 21.58 9.02
C GLY A 53 -8.47 21.35 8.10
N ILE A 54 -7.36 20.76 8.56
CA ILE A 54 -6.16 20.52 7.74
C ILE A 54 -6.50 19.54 6.63
N PRO A 55 -6.35 19.92 5.34
CA PRO A 55 -6.63 19.03 4.23
C PRO A 55 -5.63 17.88 4.15
N PHE A 56 -6.07 16.77 3.54
CA PHE A 56 -5.22 15.60 3.40
C PHE A 56 -5.41 14.88 2.07
N SER A 57 -4.38 14.13 1.64
CA SER A 57 -4.49 13.14 0.57
C SER A 57 -4.59 11.73 1.11
N PHE A 58 -5.25 10.87 0.35
CA PHE A 58 -5.41 9.46 0.68
C PHE A 58 -4.81 8.56 -0.39
N THR A 59 -3.94 7.63 0.01
CA THR A 59 -3.39 6.57 -0.83
C THR A 59 -3.75 5.21 -0.23
N GLY A 60 -4.62 4.46 -0.91
CA GLY A 60 -5.12 3.17 -0.40
C GLY A 60 -4.07 2.06 -0.38
N HIS A 61 -3.15 2.02 -1.36
CA HIS A 61 -2.17 0.98 -1.66
C HIS A 61 -2.78 -0.42 -1.86
N SER A 62 -3.72 -0.80 -1.04
CA SER A 62 -4.45 -2.06 -1.09
C SER A 62 -5.79 -1.81 -0.41
N LEU A 63 -6.86 -1.98 -1.12
CA LEU A 63 -8.20 -1.71 -0.61
C LEU A 63 -8.87 -2.96 -0.03
N GLY A 64 -9.74 -2.75 0.97
CA GLY A 64 -10.44 -3.82 1.68
C GLY A 64 -11.39 -4.59 0.79
N ALA A 65 -12.10 -3.91 -0.11
CA ALA A 65 -13.04 -4.52 -1.04
C ALA A 65 -12.39 -5.59 -1.91
N GLN A 66 -11.22 -5.28 -2.50
CA GLN A 66 -10.48 -6.26 -3.30
C GLN A 66 -9.93 -7.43 -2.48
N LYS A 67 -9.59 -7.18 -1.21
CA LYS A 67 -9.18 -8.27 -0.34
C LYS A 67 -10.36 -9.19 -0.03
N LEU A 68 -11.58 -8.64 0.11
CA LEU A 68 -12.80 -9.42 0.25
C LEU A 68 -13.01 -10.35 -0.95
N ASP A 69 -12.93 -9.79 -2.16
CA ASP A 69 -13.11 -10.56 -3.39
C ASP A 69 -12.08 -11.66 -3.53
N LYS A 70 -10.79 -11.33 -3.32
CA LYS A 70 -9.68 -12.30 -3.42
C LYS A 70 -9.74 -13.42 -2.40
N LEU A 71 -10.39 -13.21 -1.27
CA LEU A 71 -10.59 -14.24 -0.25
C LEU A 71 -11.86 -15.06 -0.48
N GLY A 72 -12.61 -14.79 -1.57
CA GLY A 72 -13.87 -15.47 -1.84
C GLY A 72 -14.88 -15.27 -0.70
N THR A 73 -14.98 -14.04 -0.17
CA THR A 73 -15.88 -13.74 0.94
C THR A 73 -17.32 -13.76 0.44
N THR A 74 -18.15 -14.59 1.07
CA THR A 74 -19.57 -14.75 0.78
C THR A 74 -20.38 -14.50 2.06
N THR A 75 -21.71 -14.51 1.94
CA THR A 75 -22.60 -14.45 3.11
C THR A 75 -22.32 -15.57 4.11
N ASP A 76 -21.98 -16.75 3.64
CA ASP A 76 -21.80 -17.95 4.47
C ASP A 76 -20.52 -17.89 5.31
N ASN A 77 -19.45 -17.28 4.80
CA ASN A 77 -18.17 -17.16 5.49
C ASN A 77 -17.92 -15.75 6.07
N TRP A 78 -18.84 -14.81 5.88
CA TRP A 78 -18.68 -13.41 6.31
C TRP A 78 -18.29 -13.28 7.78
N LEU A 79 -18.98 -13.96 8.68
CA LEU A 79 -18.73 -13.83 10.12
C LEU A 79 -17.29 -14.27 10.49
N SER A 80 -16.80 -15.33 9.89
CA SER A 80 -15.42 -15.79 10.06
C SER A 80 -14.42 -14.76 9.54
N MET A 81 -14.65 -14.23 8.34
CA MET A 81 -13.82 -13.21 7.71
C MET A 81 -13.82 -11.91 8.50
N GLU A 82 -15.00 -11.46 8.99
CA GLU A 82 -15.13 -10.27 9.82
C GLU A 82 -14.40 -10.43 11.16
N ASN A 83 -14.54 -11.59 11.82
CA ASN A 83 -13.85 -11.85 13.06
C ASN A 83 -12.32 -11.82 12.90
N ARG A 84 -11.82 -12.30 11.78
CA ARG A 84 -10.38 -12.37 11.49
C ARG A 84 -9.79 -11.06 11.01
N PHE A 85 -10.46 -10.35 10.09
CA PHE A 85 -9.88 -9.24 9.34
C PHE A 85 -10.53 -7.89 9.63
N LYS A 86 -11.63 -7.86 10.37
CA LYS A 86 -12.38 -6.62 10.70
C LYS A 86 -12.72 -5.78 9.46
N PHE A 87 -13.23 -6.43 8.42
CA PHE A 87 -13.53 -5.79 7.14
C PHE A 87 -14.51 -4.62 7.25
N SER A 88 -15.53 -4.73 8.13
CA SER A 88 -16.48 -3.66 8.37
C SER A 88 -15.80 -2.36 8.79
N LYS A 89 -14.86 -2.44 9.73
CA LYS A 89 -14.07 -1.29 10.19
C LYS A 89 -13.17 -0.75 9.10
N ARG A 90 -12.48 -1.64 8.38
CA ARG A 90 -11.59 -1.27 7.30
C ARG A 90 -12.31 -0.55 6.18
N LEU A 91 -13.42 -1.10 5.69
CA LEU A 91 -14.23 -0.50 4.63
C LEU A 91 -14.83 0.84 5.08
N ALA A 92 -15.30 0.95 6.33
CA ALA A 92 -15.79 2.20 6.87
C ALA A 92 -14.69 3.28 6.90
N ALA A 93 -13.49 2.93 7.35
CA ALA A 93 -12.34 3.81 7.37
C ALA A 93 -11.93 4.27 5.97
N GLU A 94 -11.86 3.35 5.00
CA GLU A 94 -11.57 3.66 3.60
C GLU A 94 -12.62 4.60 2.99
N ARG A 95 -13.91 4.35 3.22
CA ARG A 95 -14.98 5.24 2.76
C ARG A 95 -14.89 6.64 3.36
N ILE A 96 -14.62 6.74 4.66
CA ILE A 96 -14.43 8.02 5.35
C ILE A 96 -13.21 8.74 4.75
N SER A 97 -12.10 8.04 4.56
CA SER A 97 -10.90 8.61 3.96
C SER A 97 -11.17 9.12 2.55
N MET A 98 -11.80 8.31 1.71
CA MET A 98 -12.16 8.69 0.34
C MET A 98 -13.10 9.89 0.30
N LYS A 99 -14.09 9.92 1.20
CA LYS A 99 -15.07 11.01 1.25
C LYS A 99 -14.42 12.35 1.61
N TYR A 100 -13.56 12.38 2.61
CA TYR A 100 -13.03 13.62 3.18
C TYR A 100 -11.66 14.02 2.65
N ALA A 101 -10.92 13.16 2.00
CA ALA A 101 -9.65 13.50 1.36
C ALA A 101 -9.85 14.61 0.32
N ALA A 102 -8.97 15.58 0.30
CA ALA A 102 -8.91 16.61 -0.74
C ALA A 102 -8.50 15.99 -2.10
N LYS A 103 -7.58 15.02 -2.05
CA LYS A 103 -7.11 14.25 -3.22
C LYS A 103 -6.90 12.78 -2.87
N ILE A 104 -7.13 11.91 -3.85
CA ILE A 104 -6.85 10.47 -3.77
C ILE A 104 -5.70 10.18 -4.74
N MET A 105 -4.60 9.65 -4.18
CA MET A 105 -3.42 9.31 -4.98
C MET A 105 -3.50 7.86 -5.41
N VAL A 106 -3.34 7.62 -6.70
CA VAL A 106 -3.31 6.30 -7.32
C VAL A 106 -2.06 6.14 -8.17
N SER A 107 -1.55 4.92 -8.29
CA SER A 107 -0.35 4.66 -9.08
C SER A 107 -0.64 4.55 -10.59
N THR A 108 -1.86 4.12 -10.93
CA THR A 108 -2.27 3.88 -12.31
C THR A 108 -3.73 4.25 -12.53
N LYS A 109 -4.06 4.51 -13.80
CA LYS A 109 -5.46 4.70 -14.22
C LYS A 109 -6.30 3.45 -13.94
N GLN A 110 -5.74 2.26 -14.12
CA GLN A 110 -6.43 1.01 -13.83
C GLN A 110 -6.80 0.90 -12.35
N GLU A 111 -5.89 1.28 -11.44
CA GLU A 111 -6.20 1.33 -10.02
C GLU A 111 -7.42 2.22 -9.74
N MET A 112 -7.49 3.41 -10.33
CA MET A 112 -8.62 4.31 -10.19
C MET A 112 -9.91 3.69 -10.73
N ASP A 113 -9.89 3.19 -11.96
CA ASP A 113 -11.09 2.75 -12.67
C ASP A 113 -11.64 1.39 -12.18
N GLU A 114 -10.79 0.53 -11.61
CA GLU A 114 -11.20 -0.79 -11.14
C GLU A 114 -11.32 -0.88 -9.62
N GLN A 115 -10.34 -0.35 -8.88
CA GLN A 115 -10.27 -0.56 -7.45
C GLN A 115 -11.14 0.41 -6.66
N TYR A 116 -11.10 1.68 -7.02
CA TYR A 116 -11.89 2.71 -6.36
C TYR A 116 -13.33 2.77 -6.89
N ALA A 117 -13.59 2.23 -8.09
CA ALA A 117 -14.94 2.09 -8.63
C ALA A 117 -15.71 0.87 -8.07
N HIS A 118 -15.13 0.12 -7.15
CA HIS A 118 -15.78 -1.04 -6.55
C HIS A 118 -17.10 -0.66 -5.87
N PRO A 119 -18.19 -1.47 -6.02
CA PRO A 119 -19.52 -1.14 -5.50
C PRO A 119 -19.57 -0.74 -4.01
N LEU A 120 -18.69 -1.31 -3.19
CA LEU A 120 -18.60 -0.97 -1.77
C LEU A 120 -18.13 0.47 -1.50
N TYR A 121 -17.62 1.20 -2.50
CA TYR A 121 -17.15 2.60 -2.35
C TYR A 121 -18.02 3.64 -3.02
N ILE A 122 -19.08 3.24 -3.73
CA ILE A 122 -20.01 4.14 -4.46
C ILE A 122 -20.55 5.26 -3.56
N SER A 123 -20.87 4.96 -2.31
CA SER A 123 -21.40 5.96 -1.37
C SER A 123 -20.36 6.98 -0.86
N ALA A 124 -19.09 6.72 -1.09
CA ALA A 124 -17.98 7.56 -0.62
C ALA A 124 -17.36 8.42 -1.72
N LEU A 125 -17.57 8.06 -2.97
CA LEU A 125 -17.04 8.71 -4.16
C LEU A 125 -18.14 8.98 -5.17
N ASP A 126 -18.13 10.19 -5.73
CA ASP A 126 -18.86 10.44 -6.95
C ASP A 126 -18.13 9.77 -8.11
N GLN A 127 -18.71 8.76 -8.70
CA GLN A 127 -18.12 7.98 -9.79
C GLN A 127 -17.85 8.82 -11.05
N PHE A 128 -18.56 9.95 -11.20
CA PHE A 128 -18.41 10.85 -12.33
C PHE A 128 -17.38 11.94 -12.08
N ASP A 129 -17.08 12.26 -10.81
CA ASP A 129 -16.06 13.25 -10.44
C ASP A 129 -14.68 12.59 -10.29
N LYS A 130 -13.96 12.56 -11.40
CA LYS A 130 -12.55 12.08 -11.40
C LYS A 130 -11.54 13.15 -10.98
N THR A 131 -11.96 14.38 -10.75
CA THR A 131 -11.06 15.48 -10.37
C THR A 131 -10.42 15.28 -9.00
N LYS A 132 -11.02 14.43 -8.18
CA LYS A 132 -10.50 14.04 -6.87
C LYS A 132 -9.27 13.14 -6.94
N PHE A 133 -9.04 12.49 -8.08
CA PHE A 133 -7.94 11.56 -8.27
C PHE A 133 -6.72 12.24 -8.91
N GLU A 134 -5.54 11.84 -8.44
CA GLU A 134 -4.26 12.17 -9.06
C GLU A 134 -3.51 10.87 -9.34
N ILE A 135 -3.08 10.69 -10.59
CA ILE A 135 -2.30 9.52 -10.99
C ILE A 135 -0.82 9.87 -10.82
N ILE A 136 -0.23 9.32 -9.77
CA ILE A 136 1.17 9.54 -9.42
C ILE A 136 1.86 8.18 -9.30
N PRO A 137 2.51 7.71 -10.37
CA PRO A 137 3.30 6.47 -10.30
C PRO A 137 4.41 6.59 -9.26
N PRO A 138 4.76 5.48 -8.58
CA PRO A 138 5.89 5.47 -7.66
C PRO A 138 7.17 5.92 -8.36
N GLY A 139 7.86 6.88 -7.75
CA GLY A 139 9.14 7.36 -8.25
C GLY A 139 10.31 6.45 -7.83
N VAL A 140 11.46 6.65 -8.47
CA VAL A 140 12.72 6.02 -8.11
C VAL A 140 13.76 7.09 -7.77
N ASN A 141 14.60 6.80 -6.79
CA ASN A 141 15.71 7.70 -6.46
C ASN A 141 16.89 7.43 -7.42
N GLU A 142 17.03 8.25 -8.44
CA GLU A 142 18.07 8.11 -9.46
C GLU A 142 19.49 8.25 -8.92
N ASN A 143 19.69 8.92 -7.78
CA ASN A 143 20.98 8.99 -7.12
C ASN A 143 21.43 7.64 -6.52
N ILE A 144 20.45 6.79 -6.16
CA ILE A 144 20.70 5.44 -5.64
C ILE A 144 20.66 4.42 -6.77
N PHE A 145 19.72 4.55 -7.70
CA PHE A 145 19.46 3.62 -8.79
C PHE A 145 19.89 4.21 -10.13
N SER A 146 21.13 4.71 -10.22
CA SER A 146 21.68 5.22 -11.47
C SER A 146 22.03 4.07 -12.42
N GLN A 147 21.92 4.33 -13.73
CA GLN A 147 22.38 3.37 -14.75
C GLN A 147 23.91 3.28 -14.84
N THR A 148 24.63 4.23 -14.22
CA THR A 148 26.08 4.20 -14.15
C THR A 148 26.46 3.16 -13.11
N PRO A 149 27.14 2.06 -13.49
CA PRO A 149 27.62 1.09 -12.52
C PRO A 149 28.47 1.82 -11.50
N ALA A 150 28.17 1.71 -10.23
CA ALA A 150 29.07 2.15 -9.19
C ALA A 150 30.36 1.34 -9.39
N LEU A 151 31.42 2.02 -9.82
CA LEU A 151 32.75 1.44 -10.11
C LEU A 151 33.37 0.68 -8.92
N THR A 152 32.68 0.58 -7.81
CA THR A 152 33.28 0.28 -6.52
C THR A 152 32.85 -1.02 -5.87
N ASP A 153 31.93 -1.79 -6.42
CA ASP A 153 31.62 -3.01 -5.69
C ASP A 153 32.31 -4.25 -6.24
N LYS A 154 33.66 -4.17 -6.31
CA LYS A 154 34.49 -5.36 -6.48
C LYS A 154 34.15 -6.43 -5.44
N THR A 155 33.75 -6.01 -4.24
CA THR A 155 33.32 -6.89 -3.16
C THR A 155 32.01 -7.60 -3.46
N LEU A 156 31.01 -6.89 -4.02
CA LEU A 156 29.75 -7.51 -4.43
C LEU A 156 29.97 -8.48 -5.59
N LYS A 157 30.72 -8.05 -6.60
CA LYS A 157 31.08 -8.94 -7.71
C LYS A 157 31.78 -10.21 -7.22
N GLN A 158 32.77 -10.09 -6.36
CA GLN A 158 33.49 -11.24 -5.78
C GLN A 158 32.53 -12.17 -5.01
N LYS A 159 31.59 -11.63 -4.24
CA LYS A 159 30.58 -12.44 -3.54
C LYS A 159 29.64 -13.17 -4.50
N LEU A 160 29.21 -12.49 -5.55
CA LEU A 160 28.34 -13.09 -6.58
C LEU A 160 29.11 -14.18 -7.35
N ASP A 161 30.35 -13.90 -7.75
CA ASP A 161 31.22 -14.87 -8.42
C ASP A 161 31.51 -16.11 -7.53
N ALA A 162 31.64 -15.92 -6.23
CA ALA A 162 31.82 -17.01 -5.28
C ALA A 162 30.56 -17.89 -5.10
N ILE A 163 29.36 -17.29 -5.22
CA ILE A 163 28.10 -18.02 -5.07
C ILE A 163 27.70 -18.70 -6.38
N PHE A 164 27.80 -18.00 -7.50
CA PHE A 164 27.27 -18.43 -8.80
C PHE A 164 28.34 -18.91 -9.77
N GLY A 165 29.63 -18.78 -9.42
CA GLY A 165 30.74 -19.06 -10.30
C GLY A 165 31.00 -17.95 -11.32
N THR A 166 32.18 -18.00 -11.95
CA THR A 166 32.62 -17.00 -12.93
C THR A 166 32.17 -17.25 -14.36
N LYS A 167 31.31 -18.25 -14.59
CA LYS A 167 30.77 -18.53 -15.92
C LYS A 167 29.80 -17.42 -16.29
N GLY A 168 30.26 -16.45 -17.07
CA GLY A 168 29.53 -15.24 -17.45
C GLY A 168 28.34 -15.48 -18.36
N GLY A 169 27.29 -16.12 -17.85
CA GLY A 169 25.99 -16.19 -18.49
C GLY A 169 25.08 -15.02 -18.07
N PRO A 170 23.98 -14.79 -18.78
CA PRO A 170 22.98 -13.82 -18.37
C PRO A 170 22.36 -14.22 -17.01
N VAL A 171 22.10 -13.23 -16.16
CA VAL A 171 21.53 -13.44 -14.83
C VAL A 171 20.10 -12.91 -14.80
N ILE A 172 19.16 -13.77 -14.45
CA ILE A 172 17.76 -13.38 -14.16
C ILE A 172 17.64 -13.19 -12.65
N LEU A 173 17.44 -11.94 -12.22
CA LEU A 173 17.31 -11.60 -10.81
C LEU A 173 15.82 -11.51 -10.43
N VAL A 174 15.42 -12.26 -9.40
CA VAL A 174 14.12 -12.14 -8.76
C VAL A 174 14.32 -11.60 -7.34
N SER A 175 13.78 -10.41 -7.09
CA SER A 175 13.79 -9.79 -5.75
C SER A 175 12.37 -9.53 -5.30
N SER A 176 11.80 -10.41 -4.50
CA SER A 176 10.44 -10.28 -3.97
C SER A 176 10.25 -11.11 -2.70
N ARG A 177 9.11 -10.92 -2.03
CA ARG A 177 8.70 -11.85 -0.97
C ARG A 177 8.38 -13.21 -1.58
N LEU A 178 8.70 -14.27 -0.84
CA LEU A 178 8.37 -15.65 -1.22
C LEU A 178 6.89 -15.93 -0.89
N ASP A 179 6.00 -15.34 -1.64
CA ASP A 179 4.57 -15.60 -1.56
C ASP A 179 4.01 -16.02 -2.92
N GLU A 180 2.93 -16.78 -2.92
CA GLU A 180 2.29 -17.35 -4.11
C GLU A 180 1.96 -16.28 -5.17
N LYS A 181 1.58 -15.08 -4.74
CA LYS A 181 1.23 -13.96 -5.63
C LYS A 181 2.40 -13.51 -6.51
N LYS A 182 3.62 -13.80 -6.11
CA LYS A 182 4.82 -13.42 -6.87
C LYS A 182 5.17 -14.43 -7.95
N ASN A 183 4.50 -15.58 -7.93
CA ASN A 183 4.62 -16.62 -8.96
C ASN A 183 6.07 -16.97 -9.33
N ILE A 184 6.94 -17.05 -8.33
CA ILE A 184 8.37 -17.36 -8.55
C ILE A 184 8.54 -18.75 -9.16
N ILE A 185 7.68 -19.70 -8.75
CA ILE A 185 7.66 -21.05 -9.28
C ILE A 185 7.38 -21.02 -10.79
N GLY A 186 6.41 -20.22 -11.24
CA GLY A 186 6.09 -20.06 -12.67
C GLY A 186 7.27 -19.51 -13.48
N LEU A 187 8.06 -18.60 -12.91
CA LEU A 187 9.28 -18.12 -13.57
C LEU A 187 10.33 -19.23 -13.69
N VAL A 188 10.55 -20.00 -12.62
CA VAL A 188 11.51 -21.14 -12.65
C VAL A 188 11.06 -22.19 -13.66
N GLN A 189 9.77 -22.51 -13.73
CA GLN A 189 9.21 -23.44 -14.70
C GLN A 189 9.41 -22.94 -16.13
N ALA A 190 9.02 -21.68 -16.41
CA ALA A 190 9.21 -21.09 -17.74
C ALA A 190 10.68 -21.12 -18.18
N TYR A 191 11.61 -20.81 -17.26
CA TYR A 191 13.05 -20.89 -17.55
C TYR A 191 13.53 -22.32 -17.82
N SER A 192 12.98 -23.32 -17.11
CA SER A 192 13.39 -24.72 -17.26
C SER A 192 12.82 -25.39 -18.52
N GLU A 193 11.72 -24.86 -19.05
CA GLU A 193 11.02 -25.40 -20.23
C GLU A 193 11.52 -24.77 -21.54
N ASP A 194 12.19 -23.62 -21.48
CA ASP A 194 12.72 -22.93 -22.65
C ASP A 194 14.14 -23.44 -22.98
N ASN A 195 14.22 -24.24 -24.02
CA ASN A 195 15.50 -24.80 -24.54
C ASN A 195 16.40 -23.76 -25.23
N ALA A 196 15.95 -22.50 -25.36
CA ALA A 196 16.71 -21.41 -25.97
C ALA A 196 17.46 -20.56 -24.95
N LEU A 197 17.18 -20.75 -23.66
CA LEU A 197 17.82 -20.10 -22.53
C LEU A 197 18.79 -21.04 -21.83
#